data_30c1e759f68f3d407695bf973995cf4a
#
_entry.id   30c1e759f68f3d407695bf973995cf4a
#
_cell.length_a   1.000
_cell.length_b   1.000
_cell.length_c   1.000
_cell.angle_alpha   90.00
_cell.angle_beta   90.00
_cell.angle_gamma   90.00
#
_symmetry.space_group_name_H-M   'P 1'
#
loop_
_entity.id
_entity.type
_entity.pdbx_description
1 polymer ?
#
loop_
_entity_poly.entity_id
_entity_poly.type
_entity_poly.pdbx_seq_one_letter_code
_entity_poly.pdbx_strand_id
1 'polypeptide(L)'
;MELTAEPFTKRLKTYLIYACCVGVFFFGLYPTINWFTSTRSDFFALYLQAELAIPFIPAFVWFYLSMYLVFMLPVFFLNSRELKRLSAELILVTIIGAIIFLLFPARLGFTRQLPESDLYRGIFEYIFALDKPHNLVPSLHVAYSVTIVLAIARHCRPLVRYSLMIWLTGLILSTVFTHQHH
;
A
#
# COMPACT_ATOMS: atom_id res chain seq x y z
N MET A 1 -23.98 13.93 -11.39
CA MET A 1 -23.33 12.70 -10.85
C MET A 1 -23.84 11.53 -11.69
N GLU A 2 -23.29 11.38 -12.89
CA GLU A 2 -23.57 10.22 -13.76
C GLU A 2 -22.77 9.01 -13.29
N LEU A 3 -22.97 8.61 -12.06
CA LEU A 3 -22.56 7.30 -11.63
C LEU A 3 -23.46 6.30 -12.34
N THR A 4 -23.12 6.09 -13.62
CA THR A 4 -23.32 4.82 -14.26
C THR A 4 -24.67 4.56 -14.91
N ALA A 5 -24.81 5.00 -16.12
CA ALA A 5 -25.59 4.23 -17.11
C ALA A 5 -25.01 2.79 -17.31
N GLU A 6 -23.87 2.48 -16.67
CA GLU A 6 -23.18 1.20 -16.83
C GLU A 6 -23.64 0.18 -15.76
N PRO A 7 -24.10 -1.03 -16.16
CA PRO A 7 -24.52 -2.08 -15.23
C PRO A 7 -23.41 -2.47 -14.26
N PHE A 8 -23.76 -2.69 -12.97
CA PHE A 8 -22.80 -3.09 -11.94
C PHE A 8 -22.04 -4.38 -12.31
N THR A 9 -22.73 -5.35 -12.92
CA THR A 9 -22.13 -6.61 -13.37
C THR A 9 -20.99 -6.40 -14.37
N LYS A 10 -21.12 -5.44 -15.29
CA LYS A 10 -20.07 -5.08 -16.24
C LYS A 10 -18.88 -4.44 -15.54
N ARG A 11 -19.12 -3.51 -14.60
CA ARG A 11 -18.07 -2.90 -13.79
C ARG A 11 -17.34 -3.91 -12.93
N LEU A 12 -18.08 -4.81 -12.29
CA LEU A 12 -17.51 -5.87 -11.47
C LEU A 12 -16.61 -6.80 -12.30
N LYS A 13 -17.09 -7.23 -13.48
CA LYS A 13 -16.26 -8.03 -14.41
C LYS A 13 -14.98 -7.29 -14.79
N THR A 14 -15.10 -6.01 -15.15
CA THR A 14 -13.93 -5.18 -15.49
C THR A 14 -12.99 -5.06 -14.30
N TYR A 15 -13.52 -4.76 -13.11
CA TYR A 15 -12.74 -4.67 -11.89
C TYR A 15 -11.95 -5.96 -11.60
N LEU A 16 -12.60 -7.12 -11.65
CA LEU A 16 -11.95 -8.41 -11.37
C LEU A 16 -10.82 -8.72 -12.38
N ILE A 17 -11.06 -8.48 -13.68
CA ILE A 17 -10.02 -8.67 -14.70
C ILE A 17 -8.80 -7.79 -14.41
N TYR A 18 -9.03 -6.50 -14.18
CA TYR A 18 -7.92 -5.55 -13.97
C TYR A 18 -7.28 -5.67 -12.60
N ALA A 19 -8.03 -6.05 -11.56
CA ALA A 19 -7.45 -6.41 -10.26
C ALA A 19 -6.54 -7.64 -10.37
N CYS A 20 -6.95 -8.64 -11.16
CA CYS A 20 -6.09 -9.78 -11.48
C CYS A 20 -4.82 -9.36 -12.22
N CYS A 21 -4.93 -8.48 -13.23
CA CYS A 21 -3.75 -7.96 -13.93
C CYS A 21 -2.79 -7.24 -12.97
N VAL A 22 -3.30 -6.33 -12.12
CA VAL A 22 -2.48 -5.65 -11.10
C VAL A 22 -1.83 -6.65 -10.15
N GLY A 23 -2.60 -7.67 -9.69
CA GLY A 23 -2.10 -8.73 -8.83
C GLY A 23 -0.97 -9.53 -9.47
N VAL A 24 -1.11 -9.93 -10.74
CA VAL A 24 -0.07 -10.66 -11.48
C VAL A 24 1.22 -9.82 -11.57
N PHE A 25 1.11 -8.53 -11.89
CA PHE A 25 2.27 -7.64 -11.93
C PHE A 25 2.90 -7.46 -10.54
N PHE A 26 2.09 -7.23 -9.51
CA PHE A 26 2.58 -7.05 -8.16
C PHE A 26 3.27 -8.32 -7.63
N PHE A 27 2.58 -9.47 -7.66
CA PHE A 27 3.12 -10.72 -7.12
C PHE A 27 4.25 -11.32 -7.97
N GLY A 28 4.34 -10.96 -9.25
CA GLY A 28 5.48 -11.32 -10.08
C GLY A 28 6.71 -10.44 -9.82
N LEU A 29 6.52 -9.15 -9.59
CA LEU A 29 7.60 -8.18 -9.53
C LEU A 29 8.08 -7.91 -8.10
N TYR A 30 7.17 -7.59 -7.16
CA TYR A 30 7.54 -7.16 -5.82
C TYR A 30 8.28 -8.23 -5.00
N PRO A 31 7.80 -9.49 -4.89
CA PRO A 31 8.54 -10.53 -4.16
C PRO A 31 9.89 -10.86 -4.77
N THR A 32 9.98 -10.84 -6.09
CA THR A 32 11.24 -11.08 -6.82
C THR A 32 12.28 -10.01 -6.48
N ILE A 33 11.87 -8.73 -6.50
CA ILE A 33 12.75 -7.62 -6.15
C ILE A 33 13.08 -7.64 -4.67
N ASN A 34 12.09 -7.91 -3.81
CA ASN A 34 12.31 -8.00 -2.37
C ASN A 34 13.30 -9.12 -2.01
N TRP A 35 13.22 -10.25 -2.69
CA TRP A 35 14.22 -11.30 -2.56
C TRP A 35 15.58 -10.84 -3.06
N PHE A 36 15.67 -10.26 -4.27
CA PHE A 36 16.93 -9.78 -4.84
C PHE A 36 17.59 -8.72 -3.96
N THR A 37 16.84 -7.68 -3.53
CA THR A 37 17.38 -6.63 -2.67
C THR A 37 17.86 -7.18 -1.33
N SER A 38 17.23 -8.23 -0.79
CA SER A 38 17.67 -8.88 0.45
C SER A 38 19.00 -9.63 0.36
N THR A 39 19.50 -9.92 -0.86
CA THR A 39 20.80 -10.56 -1.06
C THR A 39 21.93 -9.54 -1.22
N ARG A 40 21.62 -8.25 -1.30
CA ARG A 40 22.63 -7.18 -1.43
C ARG A 40 23.26 -6.86 -0.07
N SER A 41 24.43 -6.25 -0.12
CA SER A 41 25.14 -5.74 1.07
C SER A 41 25.21 -4.22 1.14
N ASP A 42 24.86 -3.54 0.04
CA ASP A 42 24.89 -2.10 -0.11
C ASP A 42 23.49 -1.50 0.14
N PHE A 43 23.29 -0.96 1.32
CA PHE A 43 22.00 -0.37 1.70
C PHE A 43 22.14 1.11 2.03
N PHE A 44 21.14 1.89 1.63
CA PHE A 44 21.03 3.31 1.94
C PHE A 44 20.24 3.52 3.23
N ALA A 45 20.73 4.38 4.11
CA ALA A 45 19.99 4.88 5.27
C ALA A 45 19.10 6.04 4.80
N LEU A 46 17.87 5.73 4.37
CA LEU A 46 16.93 6.73 3.84
C LEU A 46 15.96 7.20 4.94
N TYR A 47 16.47 7.46 6.13
CA TYR A 47 15.69 7.94 7.28
C TYR A 47 16.46 9.01 8.05
N LEU A 48 15.74 9.85 8.80
CA LEU A 48 16.32 10.83 9.71
C LEU A 48 16.53 10.20 11.09
N GLN A 49 17.62 10.56 11.77
CA GLN A 49 17.88 10.07 13.14
C GLN A 49 16.75 10.41 14.12
N ALA A 50 16.07 11.55 13.91
CA ALA A 50 14.92 11.96 14.72
C ALA A 50 13.72 11.00 14.60
N GLU A 51 13.56 10.32 13.47
CA GLU A 51 12.48 9.36 13.25
C GLU A 51 12.61 8.12 14.15
N LEU A 52 13.83 7.76 14.54
CA LEU A 52 14.08 6.60 15.42
C LEU A 52 13.49 6.76 16.83
N ALA A 53 13.13 8.00 17.22
CA ALA A 53 12.44 8.28 18.48
C ALA A 53 10.92 8.07 18.41
N ILE A 54 10.38 7.77 17.22
CA ILE A 54 8.93 7.54 17.04
C ILE A 54 8.56 6.23 17.74
N PRO A 55 7.51 6.24 18.60
CA PRO A 55 7.14 5.07 19.37
C PRO A 55 6.50 3.98 18.47
N PHE A 56 6.76 2.72 18.80
CA PHE A 56 6.08 1.58 18.20
C PHE A 56 4.68 1.44 18.81
N ILE A 57 3.63 1.55 17.98
CA ILE A 57 2.22 1.47 18.41
C ILE A 57 1.53 0.34 17.63
N PRO A 58 1.48 -0.89 18.17
CA PRO A 58 0.95 -2.06 17.45
C PRO A 58 -0.49 -1.90 16.95
N ALA A 59 -1.34 -1.14 17.67
CA ALA A 59 -2.73 -0.94 17.31
C ALA A 59 -2.91 -0.26 15.93
N PHE A 60 -1.93 0.49 15.45
CA PHE A 60 -1.97 1.09 14.11
C PHE A 60 -1.92 0.05 12.97
N VAL A 61 -1.60 -1.21 13.27
CA VAL A 61 -1.63 -2.29 12.27
C VAL A 61 -3.02 -2.46 11.63
N TRP A 62 -4.10 -2.08 12.34
CA TRP A 62 -5.45 -2.11 11.76
C TRP A 62 -5.64 -1.09 10.64
N PHE A 63 -5.06 0.11 10.75
CA PHE A 63 -5.01 1.06 9.62
C PHE A 63 -4.18 0.49 8.48
N TYR A 64 -3.02 -0.08 8.79
CA TYR A 64 -2.13 -0.69 7.80
C TYR A 64 -2.83 -1.79 7.00
N LEU A 65 -3.50 -2.73 7.67
CA LEU A 65 -4.23 -3.83 7.03
C LEU A 65 -5.53 -3.38 6.36
N SER A 66 -6.15 -2.28 6.81
CA SER A 66 -7.40 -1.78 6.23
C SER A 66 -7.25 -1.32 4.76
N MET A 67 -6.02 -1.16 4.26
CA MET A 67 -5.75 -0.93 2.85
C MET A 67 -6.44 -1.97 1.95
N TYR A 68 -6.48 -3.23 2.36
CA TYR A 68 -7.14 -4.29 1.58
C TYR A 68 -8.64 -4.04 1.37
N LEU A 69 -9.30 -3.36 2.31
CA LEU A 69 -10.70 -2.95 2.14
C LEU A 69 -10.83 -1.82 1.13
N VAL A 70 -9.88 -0.89 1.11
CA VAL A 70 -9.88 0.24 0.17
C VAL A 70 -9.67 -0.22 -1.27
N PHE A 71 -8.95 -1.31 -1.49
CA PHE A 71 -8.85 -1.91 -2.82
C PHE A 71 -10.20 -2.31 -3.41
N MET A 72 -11.20 -2.64 -2.59
CA MET A 72 -12.53 -3.01 -3.06
C MET A 72 -13.40 -1.81 -3.45
N LEU A 73 -13.08 -0.60 -2.98
CA LEU A 73 -13.91 0.58 -3.21
C LEU A 73 -14.05 1.00 -4.68
N PRO A 74 -13.03 0.91 -5.55
CA PRO A 74 -13.10 1.42 -6.92
C PRO A 74 -14.31 0.89 -7.72
N VAL A 75 -14.73 -0.35 -7.51
CA VAL A 75 -15.88 -0.93 -8.23
C VAL A 75 -17.19 -0.21 -7.96
N PHE A 76 -17.32 0.45 -6.80
CA PHE A 76 -18.54 1.18 -6.40
C PHE A 76 -18.55 2.62 -6.90
N PHE A 77 -17.38 3.20 -7.20
CA PHE A 77 -17.25 4.62 -7.52
C PHE A 77 -16.82 4.90 -8.96
N LEU A 78 -16.17 3.95 -9.64
CA LEU A 78 -15.59 4.14 -10.96
C LEU A 78 -16.34 3.36 -12.04
N ASN A 79 -16.38 3.92 -13.26
CA ASN A 79 -16.84 3.21 -14.43
C ASN A 79 -15.73 2.33 -15.03
N SER A 80 -16.06 1.50 -16.03
CA SER A 80 -15.10 0.55 -16.63
C SER A 80 -13.87 1.23 -17.25
N ARG A 81 -14.01 2.44 -17.80
CA ARG A 81 -12.86 3.19 -18.37
C ARG A 81 -11.92 3.65 -17.24
N GLU A 82 -12.49 4.16 -16.16
CA GLU A 82 -11.73 4.64 -15.01
C GLU A 82 -11.06 3.49 -14.25
N LEU A 83 -11.72 2.32 -14.14
CA LEU A 83 -11.12 1.12 -13.57
C LEU A 83 -9.89 0.67 -14.37
N LYS A 84 -9.97 0.69 -15.72
CA LYS A 84 -8.82 0.40 -16.59
C LYS A 84 -7.67 1.37 -16.36
N ARG A 85 -7.98 2.67 -16.29
CA ARG A 85 -6.99 3.71 -16.05
C ARG A 85 -6.32 3.54 -14.68
N LEU A 86 -7.11 3.33 -13.62
CA LEU A 86 -6.60 3.08 -12.27
C LEU A 86 -5.65 1.88 -12.25
N SER A 87 -6.01 0.79 -12.93
CA SER A 87 -5.14 -0.40 -13.00
C SER A 87 -3.82 -0.10 -13.69
N ALA A 88 -3.83 0.67 -14.78
CA ALA A 88 -2.60 1.10 -15.44
C ALA A 88 -1.74 1.99 -14.53
N GLU A 89 -2.37 2.90 -13.78
CA GLU A 89 -1.68 3.74 -12.79
C GLU A 89 -1.05 2.89 -11.66
N LEU A 90 -1.76 1.88 -11.14
CA LEU A 90 -1.22 0.98 -10.10
C LEU A 90 -0.07 0.12 -10.62
N ILE A 91 -0.16 -0.40 -11.86
CA ILE A 91 0.94 -1.12 -12.51
C ILE A 91 2.16 -0.19 -12.67
N LEU A 92 1.95 1.05 -13.11
CA LEU A 92 3.03 2.02 -13.25
C LEU A 92 3.68 2.33 -11.90
N VAL A 93 2.89 2.51 -10.84
CA VAL A 93 3.38 2.70 -9.46
C VAL A 93 4.24 1.49 -9.03
N THR A 94 3.82 0.27 -9.36
CA THR A 94 4.61 -0.95 -9.06
C THR A 94 5.95 -0.92 -9.80
N ILE A 95 5.95 -0.58 -11.08
CA ILE A 95 7.17 -0.55 -11.91
C ILE A 95 8.13 0.53 -11.41
N ILE A 96 7.62 1.74 -11.12
CA ILE A 96 8.45 2.85 -10.61
C ILE A 96 9.01 2.48 -9.24
N GLY A 97 8.18 1.95 -8.33
CA GLY A 97 8.63 1.48 -7.01
C GLY A 97 9.72 0.41 -7.14
N ALA A 98 9.51 -0.56 -8.03
CA ALA A 98 10.47 -1.62 -8.34
C ALA A 98 11.84 -1.08 -8.79
N ILE A 99 11.84 -0.10 -9.71
CA ILE A 99 13.06 0.56 -10.18
C ILE A 99 13.77 1.27 -9.03
N ILE A 100 13.01 2.00 -8.20
CA ILE A 100 13.58 2.73 -7.06
C ILE A 100 14.19 1.74 -6.04
N PHE A 101 13.51 0.64 -5.72
CA PHE A 101 14.04 -0.38 -4.81
C PHE A 101 15.33 -1.02 -5.31
N LEU A 102 15.44 -1.24 -6.63
CA LEU A 102 16.66 -1.78 -7.23
C LEU A 102 17.83 -0.77 -7.18
N LEU A 103 17.54 0.50 -7.41
CA LEU A 103 18.55 1.56 -7.43
C LEU A 103 18.95 2.00 -6.02
N PHE A 104 17.99 2.03 -5.08
CA PHE A 104 18.17 2.55 -3.73
C PHE A 104 17.61 1.56 -2.70
N PRO A 105 18.18 0.35 -2.55
CA PRO A 105 17.75 -0.58 -1.51
C PRO A 105 17.98 0.07 -0.14
N ALA A 106 16.93 0.19 0.64
CA ALA A 106 16.96 0.91 1.88
C ALA A 106 17.25 -0.02 3.07
N ARG A 107 17.83 0.55 4.12
CA ARG A 107 17.99 -0.11 5.42
C ARG A 107 16.96 0.44 6.38
N LEU A 108 16.18 -0.44 7.00
CA LEU A 108 15.28 -0.07 8.07
C LEU A 108 16.10 0.38 9.30
N GLY A 109 15.84 1.60 9.78
CA GLY A 109 16.48 2.14 10.97
C GLY A 109 15.85 1.63 12.27
N PHE A 110 14.53 1.34 12.24
CA PHE A 110 13.83 0.76 13.38
C PHE A 110 14.24 -0.69 13.64
N THR A 111 14.37 -1.04 14.92
CA THR A 111 14.44 -2.45 15.32
C THR A 111 13.04 -3.06 15.24
N ARG A 112 12.86 -4.13 14.47
CA ARG A 112 11.59 -4.85 14.41
C ARG A 112 11.29 -5.47 15.77
N GLN A 113 10.17 -5.09 16.35
CA GLN A 113 9.71 -5.55 17.67
C GLN A 113 8.45 -6.39 17.50
N LEU A 114 8.37 -7.47 18.27
CA LEU A 114 7.13 -8.25 18.39
C LEU A 114 6.37 -7.77 19.63
N PRO A 115 5.09 -7.42 19.48
CA PRO A 115 4.25 -7.03 20.62
C PRO A 115 4.11 -8.16 21.64
N GLU A 116 3.86 -7.80 22.89
CA GLU A 116 3.61 -8.77 23.97
C GLU A 116 2.25 -9.51 23.81
N SER A 117 1.24 -8.81 23.29
CA SER A 117 -0.07 -9.38 23.02
C SER A 117 -0.01 -10.44 21.91
N ASP A 118 -0.50 -11.63 22.17
CA ASP A 118 -0.49 -12.75 21.21
C ASP A 118 -1.19 -12.42 19.88
N LEU A 119 -2.31 -11.67 19.95
CA LEU A 119 -3.03 -11.23 18.75
C LEU A 119 -2.14 -10.38 17.83
N TYR A 120 -1.50 -9.35 18.39
CA TYR A 120 -0.63 -8.47 17.60
C TYR A 120 0.64 -9.21 17.18
N ARG A 121 1.20 -10.06 18.06
CA ARG A 121 2.39 -10.85 17.76
C ARG A 121 2.22 -11.67 16.49
N GLY A 122 1.13 -12.47 16.40
CA GLY A 122 0.87 -13.28 15.21
C GLY A 122 0.69 -12.45 13.94
N ILE A 123 0.04 -11.27 14.03
CA ILE A 123 -0.09 -10.36 12.89
C ILE A 123 1.27 -9.85 12.44
N PHE A 124 2.12 -9.38 13.36
CA PHE A 124 3.44 -8.85 13.01
C PHE A 124 4.40 -9.94 12.53
N GLU A 125 4.38 -11.15 13.09
CA GLU A 125 5.13 -12.30 12.59
C GLU A 125 4.78 -12.59 11.12
N TYR A 126 3.48 -12.58 10.79
CA TYR A 126 3.01 -12.76 9.41
C TYR A 126 3.50 -11.63 8.49
N ILE A 127 3.38 -10.36 8.90
CA ILE A 127 3.86 -9.22 8.12
C ILE A 127 5.38 -9.32 7.89
N PHE A 128 6.16 -9.62 8.92
CA PHE A 128 7.62 -9.73 8.83
C PHE A 128 8.10 -10.92 7.98
N ALA A 129 7.31 -12.00 7.92
CA ALA A 129 7.59 -13.13 7.04
C ALA A 129 7.38 -12.79 5.56
N LEU A 130 6.37 -11.96 5.26
CA LEU A 130 6.04 -11.58 3.88
C LEU A 130 6.92 -10.45 3.34
N ASP A 131 7.32 -9.52 4.19
CA ASP A 131 8.01 -8.30 3.77
C ASP A 131 9.36 -8.13 4.47
N LYS A 132 10.42 -8.19 3.66
CA LYS A 132 11.79 -7.97 4.14
C LYS A 132 12.08 -6.46 4.19
N PRO A 133 12.92 -6.00 5.15
CA PRO A 133 13.09 -4.58 5.45
C PRO A 133 14.08 -3.86 4.50
N HIS A 134 13.90 -4.03 3.19
CA HIS A 134 14.81 -3.44 2.19
C HIS A 134 14.10 -2.61 1.12
N ASN A 135 12.80 -2.82 0.91
CA ASN A 135 11.98 -2.08 -0.04
C ASN A 135 11.13 -1.02 0.69
N LEU A 136 11.80 -0.02 1.29
CA LEU A 136 11.16 0.90 2.23
C LEU A 136 10.64 2.18 1.58
N VAL A 137 11.32 2.69 0.54
CA VAL A 137 11.00 3.97 -0.09
C VAL A 137 10.95 3.78 -1.61
N PRO A 138 9.83 4.09 -2.26
CA PRO A 138 8.55 4.54 -1.68
C PRO A 138 7.76 3.41 -1.03
N SER A 139 6.95 3.71 0.00
CA SER A 139 5.98 2.75 0.52
C SER A 139 4.91 2.44 -0.53
N LEU A 140 4.84 1.20 -1.01
CA LEU A 140 3.78 0.81 -1.95
C LEU A 140 2.39 0.80 -1.30
N HIS A 141 2.29 0.55 0.01
CA HIS A 141 1.05 0.69 0.77
C HIS A 141 0.50 2.12 0.66
N VAL A 142 1.35 3.11 0.87
CA VAL A 142 0.99 4.53 0.75
C VAL A 142 0.69 4.88 -0.71
N ALA A 143 1.59 4.54 -1.63
CA ALA A 143 1.46 4.91 -3.04
C ALA A 143 0.17 4.36 -3.68
N TYR A 144 -0.17 3.09 -3.42
CA TYR A 144 -1.42 2.50 -3.89
C TYR A 144 -2.65 3.16 -3.25
N SER A 145 -2.62 3.36 -1.93
CA SER A 145 -3.73 3.98 -1.22
C SER A 145 -3.99 5.41 -1.71
N VAL A 146 -2.95 6.20 -1.91
CA VAL A 146 -3.06 7.55 -2.49
C VAL A 146 -3.67 7.50 -3.88
N THR A 147 -3.17 6.62 -4.76
CA THR A 147 -3.66 6.50 -6.13
C THR A 147 -5.14 6.14 -6.16
N ILE A 148 -5.57 5.16 -5.35
CA ILE A 148 -6.96 4.71 -5.26
C ILE A 148 -7.84 5.83 -4.68
N VAL A 149 -7.45 6.42 -3.56
CA VAL A 149 -8.24 7.47 -2.90
C VAL A 149 -8.42 8.67 -3.81
N LEU A 150 -7.37 9.11 -4.50
CA LEU A 150 -7.47 10.23 -5.45
C LEU A 150 -8.37 9.90 -6.65
N ALA A 151 -8.34 8.67 -7.15
CA ALA A 151 -9.23 8.22 -8.23
C ALA A 151 -10.70 8.29 -7.81
N ILE A 152 -11.06 7.75 -6.63
CA ILE A 152 -12.45 7.69 -6.17
C ILE A 152 -12.95 8.99 -5.55
N ALA A 153 -12.09 9.81 -4.95
CA ALA A 153 -12.48 11.05 -4.26
C ALA A 153 -13.21 12.05 -5.16
N ARG A 154 -12.92 12.03 -6.46
CA ARG A 154 -13.58 12.88 -7.46
C ARG A 154 -15.06 12.55 -7.64
N HIS A 155 -15.45 11.33 -7.34
CA HIS A 155 -16.81 10.80 -7.48
C HIS A 155 -17.58 10.76 -6.15
N CYS A 156 -16.92 11.08 -5.03
CA CYS A 156 -17.49 11.01 -3.70
C CYS A 156 -18.19 12.31 -3.29
N ARG A 157 -19.23 12.16 -2.48
CA ARG A 157 -19.78 13.28 -1.70
C ARG A 157 -18.71 13.85 -0.76
N PRO A 158 -18.78 15.14 -0.38
CA PRO A 158 -17.74 15.76 0.46
C PRO A 158 -17.45 14.97 1.75
N LEU A 159 -18.48 14.50 2.45
CA LEU A 159 -18.30 13.71 3.68
C LEU A 159 -17.45 12.46 3.44
N VAL A 160 -17.75 11.67 2.40
CA VAL A 160 -16.99 10.44 2.07
C VAL A 160 -15.56 10.80 1.67
N ARG A 161 -15.39 11.89 0.90
CA ARG A 161 -14.06 12.37 0.51
C ARG A 161 -13.22 12.72 1.74
N TYR A 162 -13.77 13.48 2.68
CA TYR A 162 -13.05 13.83 3.92
C TYR A 162 -12.74 12.60 4.78
N SER A 163 -13.67 11.65 4.89
CA SER A 163 -13.42 10.39 5.61
C SER A 163 -12.28 9.59 4.98
N LEU A 164 -12.22 9.52 3.65
CA LEU A 164 -11.13 8.86 2.94
C LEU A 164 -9.78 9.57 3.14
N MET A 165 -9.76 10.90 3.19
CA MET A 165 -8.53 11.66 3.45
C MET A 165 -8.04 11.44 4.89
N ILE A 166 -8.95 11.45 5.88
CA ILE A 166 -8.62 11.14 7.29
C ILE A 166 -8.08 9.71 7.39
N TRP A 167 -8.76 8.75 6.75
CA TRP A 167 -8.31 7.37 6.70
C TRP A 167 -6.91 7.26 6.06
N LEU A 168 -6.67 7.94 4.93
CA LEU A 168 -5.37 7.94 4.25
C LEU A 168 -4.26 8.49 5.16
N THR A 169 -4.55 9.56 5.90
CA THR A 169 -3.61 10.09 6.91
C THR A 169 -3.32 9.03 7.98
N GLY A 170 -4.34 8.34 8.49
CA GLY A 170 -4.17 7.24 9.44
C GLY A 170 -3.31 6.09 8.87
N LEU A 171 -3.51 5.74 7.59
CA LEU A 171 -2.70 4.74 6.91
C LEU A 171 -1.23 5.19 6.80
N ILE A 172 -0.97 6.43 6.36
CA ILE A 172 0.40 6.96 6.26
C ILE A 172 1.08 6.91 7.62
N LEU A 173 0.42 7.39 8.67
CA LEU A 173 0.94 7.31 10.03
C LEU A 173 1.16 5.87 10.50
N SER A 174 0.30 4.95 10.06
CA SER A 174 0.42 3.54 10.45
C SER A 174 1.70 2.90 9.93
N THR A 175 2.19 3.27 8.75
CA THR A 175 3.43 2.72 8.21
C THR A 175 4.64 3.05 9.08
N VAL A 176 4.62 4.23 9.71
CA VAL A 176 5.67 4.69 10.62
C VAL A 176 5.46 4.12 12.02
N PHE A 177 4.25 4.23 12.61
CA PHE A 177 3.97 3.74 13.97
C PHE A 177 4.05 2.20 14.11
N THR A 178 3.93 1.47 13.01
CA THR A 178 4.16 0.02 13.01
C THR A 178 5.60 -0.35 12.65
N HIS A 179 6.48 0.64 12.51
CA HIS A 179 7.89 0.48 12.15
C HIS A 179 8.10 -0.34 10.86
N GLN A 180 7.17 -0.22 9.90
CA GLN A 180 7.32 -0.85 8.58
C GLN A 180 8.06 0.06 7.59
N HIS A 181 7.91 1.38 7.73
CA HIS A 181 8.55 2.39 6.89
C HIS A 181 8.99 3.59 7.74
N HIS A 182 9.76 4.47 7.12
CA HIS A 182 10.17 5.76 7.65
C HIS A 182 9.41 6.90 6.99
#